data_25c9d1605e901958cf80a43419d23412
#
_entry.id   25c9d1605e901958cf80a43419d23412
#
_cell.length_a   1.000
_cell.length_b   1.000
_cell.length_c   1.000
_cell.angle_alpha   90.00
_cell.angle_beta   90.00
_cell.angle_gamma   90.00
#
_symmetry.space_group_name_H-M   'P 1'
#
loop_
_entity.id
_entity.type
_entity.pdbx_description
1 polymer ?
#
loop_
_entity_poly.entity_id
_entity_poly.type
_entity_poly.pdbx_seq_one_letter_code
_entity_poly.pdbx_strand_id
1 'polypeptide(L)'
;MFINLLNEDEIKSCLDGIGKDTFKDGNKSQPLEDVKNNKESVGVPEEVRKLIINKIYDAHYIDCVYCPTRVSVNYYNQYKKGNYYNLHVDNFKAYPKSNNVHFDYGFSINLSDEYEGGEIYFSTEVGTIGRKLKAGEAAIFPIIYPHGVQEVTKGLRTNVLGWFSSNVSYEQSFMLKNLYEVNQHLSQDSTNGAFVKSVLVQNYLKKEWGK
;
A
#
# COMPACT_ATOMS: atom_id res chain seq x y z
N MET A 1 -5.51 -2.77 4.59
CA MET A 1 -5.67 -1.69 5.58
C MET A 1 -5.57 -0.32 4.92
N PHE A 2 -6.15 0.72 5.54
CA PHE A 2 -6.15 2.08 4.99
C PHE A 2 -5.62 3.05 6.03
N ILE A 3 -4.62 3.89 5.65
CA ILE A 3 -3.98 4.86 6.53
C ILE A 3 -3.70 6.17 5.79
N ASN A 4 -3.67 7.30 6.51
CA ASN A 4 -3.11 8.54 5.99
C ASN A 4 -1.58 8.44 6.08
N LEU A 5 -0.90 8.51 4.93
CA LEU A 5 0.54 8.33 4.85
C LEU A 5 1.28 9.60 4.42
N LEU A 6 0.70 10.38 3.51
CA LEU A 6 1.30 11.62 2.99
C LEU A 6 0.47 12.84 3.37
N ASN A 7 1.13 13.93 3.69
CA ASN A 7 0.54 15.25 3.83
C ASN A 7 0.47 15.99 2.46
N GLU A 8 -0.11 17.19 2.45
CA GLU A 8 -0.33 17.96 1.22
C GLU A 8 0.97 18.32 0.47
N ASP A 9 2.04 18.70 1.19
CA ASP A 9 3.33 19.05 0.59
C ASP A 9 4.01 17.80 -0.02
N GLU A 10 3.87 16.66 0.62
CA GLU A 10 4.40 15.38 0.16
C GLU A 10 3.62 14.84 -1.05
N ILE A 11 2.31 15.01 -1.07
CA ILE A 11 1.46 14.70 -2.24
C ILE A 11 1.90 15.58 -3.41
N LYS A 12 2.08 16.88 -3.19
CA LYS A 12 2.57 17.80 -4.21
C LYS A 12 3.94 17.38 -4.74
N SER A 13 4.86 17.03 -3.87
CA SER A 13 6.20 16.53 -4.26
C SER A 13 6.11 15.28 -5.13
N CYS A 14 5.19 14.35 -4.81
CA CYS A 14 4.94 13.16 -5.61
C CYS A 14 4.38 13.52 -6.99
N LEU A 15 3.44 14.46 -7.08
CA LEU A 15 2.84 14.90 -8.34
C LEU A 15 3.81 15.68 -9.22
N ASP A 16 4.61 16.56 -8.64
CA ASP A 16 5.66 17.34 -9.33
C ASP A 16 6.74 16.41 -9.91
N GLY A 17 6.97 15.26 -9.27
CA GLY A 17 7.87 14.22 -9.75
C GLY A 17 7.35 13.44 -10.96
N ILE A 18 6.09 13.63 -11.37
CA ILE A 18 5.54 12.97 -12.55
C ILE A 18 6.07 13.67 -13.81
N GLY A 19 6.99 13.01 -14.52
CA GLY A 19 7.52 13.52 -15.78
C GLY A 19 6.44 13.59 -16.87
N LYS A 20 6.52 14.60 -17.72
CA LYS A 20 5.69 14.67 -18.93
C LYS A 20 6.09 13.51 -19.86
N ASP A 21 5.10 12.85 -20.45
CA ASP A 21 5.29 11.77 -21.44
C ASP A 21 5.91 10.45 -20.93
N THR A 22 5.90 10.21 -19.61
CA THR A 22 6.43 8.95 -19.04
C THR A 22 5.41 7.82 -19.00
N PHE A 23 4.13 8.13 -19.14
CA PHE A 23 3.05 7.14 -19.06
C PHE A 23 2.90 6.33 -20.34
N LYS A 24 2.91 5.01 -20.19
CA LYS A 24 2.65 4.02 -21.24
C LYS A 24 1.32 3.31 -20.99
N ASP A 25 0.87 2.59 -21.99
CA ASP A 25 -0.29 1.72 -21.86
C ASP A 25 0.01 0.60 -20.84
N GLY A 26 -0.70 0.62 -19.73
CA GLY A 26 -0.52 -0.32 -18.63
C GLY A 26 -0.94 -1.75 -18.99
N ASN A 27 -1.77 -1.93 -20.01
CA ASN A 27 -2.18 -3.27 -20.47
C ASN A 27 -0.98 -4.11 -20.94
N LYS A 28 0.07 -3.45 -21.45
CA LYS A 28 1.30 -4.12 -21.90
C LYS A 28 2.13 -4.74 -20.77
N SER A 29 1.87 -4.40 -19.52
CA SER A 29 2.55 -4.98 -18.35
C SER A 29 1.89 -6.27 -17.84
N GLN A 30 0.73 -6.65 -18.38
CA GLN A 30 -0.02 -7.84 -18.02
C GLN A 30 -0.04 -8.87 -19.14
N PRO A 31 0.14 -10.17 -18.81
CA PRO A 31 0.13 -11.23 -19.80
C PRO A 31 -1.28 -11.61 -20.30
N LEU A 32 -2.33 -11.18 -19.60
CA LEU A 32 -3.72 -11.47 -19.95
C LEU A 32 -4.37 -10.23 -20.54
N GLU A 33 -5.03 -10.40 -21.67
CA GLU A 33 -5.83 -9.36 -22.32
C GLU A 33 -7.00 -8.93 -21.43
N ASP A 34 -7.38 -7.65 -21.51
CA ASP A 34 -8.54 -7.05 -20.84
C ASP A 34 -8.55 -7.07 -19.29
N VAL A 35 -7.44 -7.44 -18.64
CA VAL A 35 -7.35 -7.39 -17.18
C VAL A 35 -7.13 -5.95 -16.69
N LYS A 36 -6.42 -5.14 -17.47
CA LYS A 36 -5.98 -3.81 -17.05
C LYS A 36 -6.15 -2.80 -18.18
N ASN A 37 -6.79 -1.70 -17.88
CA ASN A 37 -6.94 -0.56 -18.78
C ASN A 37 -6.58 0.73 -18.03
N ASN A 38 -5.30 1.10 -18.02
CA ASN A 38 -4.81 2.33 -17.38
C ASN A 38 -3.54 2.83 -18.06
N LYS A 39 -2.96 3.89 -17.54
CA LYS A 39 -1.62 4.37 -17.90
C LYS A 39 -0.65 4.13 -16.75
N GLU A 40 0.52 3.63 -17.06
CA GLU A 40 1.60 3.36 -16.11
C GLU A 40 2.86 4.14 -16.44
N SER A 41 3.60 4.54 -15.41
CA SER A 41 4.96 5.05 -15.53
C SER A 41 5.88 4.37 -14.52
N VAL A 42 6.94 3.77 -15.02
CA VAL A 42 8.03 3.21 -14.21
C VAL A 42 9.05 4.27 -13.77
N GLY A 43 8.88 5.50 -14.22
CA GLY A 43 9.79 6.60 -13.96
C GLY A 43 9.55 7.33 -12.65
N VAL A 44 9.33 6.61 -11.54
CA VAL A 44 9.24 7.26 -10.22
C VAL A 44 10.61 7.84 -9.86
N PRO A 45 10.72 9.19 -9.68
CA PRO A 45 11.99 9.83 -9.35
C PRO A 45 12.57 9.31 -8.04
N GLU A 46 13.90 9.38 -7.92
CA GLU A 46 14.60 8.87 -6.74
C GLU A 46 14.20 9.61 -5.46
N GLU A 47 13.95 10.92 -5.54
CA GLU A 47 13.50 11.73 -4.42
C GLU A 47 12.14 11.27 -3.89
N VAL A 48 11.21 10.97 -4.81
CA VAL A 48 9.88 10.44 -4.46
C VAL A 48 9.98 9.02 -3.90
N ARG A 49 10.85 8.20 -4.47
CA ARG A 49 11.10 6.86 -3.93
C ARG A 49 11.60 6.94 -2.48
N LYS A 50 12.60 7.76 -2.21
CA LYS A 50 13.14 7.98 -0.87
C LYS A 50 12.10 8.50 0.10
N LEU A 51 11.31 9.49 -0.33
CA LEU A 51 10.20 10.02 0.47
C LEU A 51 9.25 8.90 0.91
N ILE A 52 8.74 8.11 -0.04
CA ILE A 52 7.76 7.07 0.24
C ILE A 52 8.38 5.95 1.08
N ILE A 53 9.62 5.53 0.79
CA ILE A 53 10.33 4.51 1.56
C ILE A 53 10.47 4.96 3.03
N ASN A 54 10.91 6.20 3.27
CA ASN A 54 11.01 6.75 4.62
C ASN A 54 9.65 6.77 5.30
N LYS A 55 8.59 7.22 4.60
CA LYS A 55 7.23 7.21 5.14
C LYS A 55 6.74 5.82 5.55
N ILE A 56 7.06 4.80 4.79
CA ILE A 56 6.72 3.41 5.13
C ILE A 56 7.47 2.97 6.40
N TYR A 57 8.77 3.27 6.51
CA TYR A 57 9.56 2.91 7.69
C TYR A 57 9.22 3.74 8.93
N ASP A 58 8.96 5.03 8.77
CA ASP A 58 8.69 5.96 9.88
C ASP A 58 7.26 5.88 10.39
N ALA A 59 6.35 5.31 9.62
CA ALA A 59 4.96 5.15 10.05
C ALA A 59 4.85 4.12 11.18
N HIS A 60 4.70 4.62 12.40
CA HIS A 60 4.64 3.82 13.62
C HIS A 60 3.68 2.62 13.52
N TYR A 61 2.50 2.82 12.91
CA TYR A 61 1.56 1.73 12.69
C TYR A 61 2.15 0.65 11.77
N ILE A 62 2.78 1.04 10.66
CA ILE A 62 3.35 0.09 9.68
C ILE A 62 4.47 -0.70 10.35
N ASP A 63 5.36 -0.03 11.08
CA ASP A 63 6.43 -0.68 11.82
C ASP A 63 5.89 -1.65 12.87
N CYS A 64 4.89 -1.24 13.64
CA CYS A 64 4.32 -2.08 14.69
C CYS A 64 3.55 -3.30 14.20
N VAL A 65 2.99 -3.26 12.99
CA VAL A 65 2.10 -4.31 12.49
C VAL A 65 2.77 -5.19 11.45
N TYR A 66 3.57 -4.60 10.56
CA TYR A 66 4.11 -5.30 9.39
C TYR A 66 5.61 -5.54 9.45
N CYS A 67 6.35 -4.87 10.35
CA CYS A 67 7.81 -5.02 10.48
C CYS A 67 8.52 -5.02 9.11
N PRO A 68 8.40 -3.95 8.29
CA PRO A 68 8.92 -3.93 6.94
C PRO A 68 10.45 -4.00 6.92
N THR A 69 11.01 -4.79 6.00
CA THR A 69 12.46 -4.98 5.86
C THR A 69 13.02 -4.45 4.57
N ARG A 70 12.25 -4.49 3.51
CA ARG A 70 12.64 -4.01 2.19
C ARG A 70 11.43 -3.38 1.51
N VAL A 71 11.55 -2.14 1.11
CA VAL A 71 10.49 -1.40 0.43
C VAL A 71 10.93 -1.08 -1.00
N SER A 72 10.03 -1.26 -1.95
CA SER A 72 10.21 -0.89 -3.35
C SER A 72 9.06 -0.03 -3.82
N VAL A 73 9.35 1.12 -4.40
CA VAL A 73 8.37 2.03 -5.02
C VAL A 73 8.56 1.94 -6.52
N ASN A 74 7.53 1.54 -7.25
CA ASN A 74 7.71 1.04 -8.60
C ASN A 74 7.04 1.87 -9.68
N TYR A 75 5.77 2.21 -9.49
CA TYR A 75 4.96 2.76 -10.57
C TYR A 75 4.12 3.93 -10.10
N TYR A 76 3.94 4.91 -10.98
CA TYR A 76 2.74 5.74 -11.00
C TYR A 76 1.69 5.07 -11.89
N ASN A 77 0.45 5.08 -11.46
CA ASN A 77 -0.69 4.72 -12.29
C ASN A 77 -1.62 5.91 -12.45
N GLN A 78 -2.20 6.04 -13.65
CA GLN A 78 -3.27 6.97 -13.95
C GLN A 78 -4.46 6.24 -14.53
N TYR A 79 -5.63 6.55 -13.99
CA TYR A 79 -6.92 6.04 -14.43
C TYR A 79 -7.82 7.24 -14.76
N LYS A 80 -8.16 7.40 -16.03
CA LYS A 80 -9.18 8.35 -16.50
C LYS A 80 -10.51 7.64 -16.69
N LYS A 81 -11.57 8.37 -17.03
CA LYS A 81 -12.87 7.78 -17.34
C LYS A 81 -12.74 6.57 -18.27
N GLY A 82 -13.38 5.46 -17.90
CA GLY A 82 -13.34 4.19 -18.60
C GLY A 82 -12.12 3.32 -18.27
N ASN A 83 -11.19 3.78 -17.41
CA ASN A 83 -10.06 2.97 -17.00
C ASN A 83 -10.36 2.18 -15.71
N TYR A 84 -9.80 0.98 -15.63
CA TYR A 84 -10.01 0.03 -14.55
C TYR A 84 -8.80 -0.91 -14.40
N TYR A 85 -8.80 -1.70 -13.37
CA TYR A 85 -7.95 -2.87 -13.21
C TYR A 85 -8.77 -3.99 -12.59
N ASN A 86 -9.08 -5.02 -13.38
CA ASN A 86 -9.89 -6.14 -12.93
C ASN A 86 -9.21 -6.94 -11.83
N LEU A 87 -9.97 -7.82 -11.22
CA LEU A 87 -9.53 -8.67 -10.13
C LEU A 87 -8.29 -9.48 -10.54
N HIS A 88 -7.23 -9.36 -9.77
CA HIS A 88 -5.96 -10.07 -9.98
C HIS A 88 -5.27 -10.31 -8.64
N VAL A 89 -4.24 -11.10 -8.66
CA VAL A 89 -3.29 -11.31 -7.58
C VAL A 89 -1.93 -10.85 -8.06
N ASP A 90 -1.19 -10.14 -7.23
CA ASP A 90 0.15 -9.69 -7.58
C ASP A 90 1.11 -10.86 -7.77
N ASN A 91 1.98 -10.74 -8.77
CA ASN A 91 2.95 -11.79 -9.05
C ASN A 91 4.15 -11.68 -8.10
N PHE A 92 4.39 -12.70 -7.28
CA PHE A 92 5.57 -12.79 -6.41
C PHE A 92 6.91 -12.63 -7.14
N LYS A 93 6.93 -12.89 -8.44
CA LYS A 93 8.12 -12.80 -9.29
C LYS A 93 8.23 -11.48 -10.03
N ALA A 94 7.49 -10.46 -9.63
CA ALA A 94 7.40 -9.17 -10.33
C ALA A 94 8.71 -8.37 -10.35
N TYR A 95 9.83 -8.92 -9.90
CA TYR A 95 11.13 -8.28 -10.01
C TYR A 95 12.23 -9.16 -10.61
N PRO A 96 13.20 -8.50 -11.30
CA PRO A 96 14.11 -9.23 -12.18
C PRO A 96 14.81 -10.35 -11.43
N LYS A 97 15.05 -11.41 -12.15
CA LYS A 97 15.60 -12.72 -11.79
C LYS A 97 16.88 -12.72 -10.91
N SER A 98 17.32 -11.55 -10.44
CA SER A 98 18.66 -11.40 -9.87
C SER A 98 18.80 -11.60 -8.36
N ASN A 99 17.75 -11.60 -7.55
CA ASN A 99 17.98 -11.58 -6.10
C ASN A 99 16.99 -12.34 -5.20
N ASN A 100 16.16 -13.26 -5.67
CA ASN A 100 15.22 -14.03 -4.83
C ASN A 100 14.43 -13.17 -3.83
N VAL A 101 14.05 -11.95 -4.21
CA VAL A 101 13.30 -11.05 -3.35
C VAL A 101 11.84 -11.40 -3.43
N HIS A 102 11.28 -11.78 -2.30
CA HIS A 102 9.85 -11.96 -2.13
C HIS A 102 9.28 -10.72 -1.45
N PHE A 103 8.18 -10.22 -1.97
CA PHE A 103 7.38 -9.20 -1.31
C PHE A 103 6.16 -9.88 -0.69
N ASP A 104 5.73 -9.37 0.47
CA ASP A 104 4.61 -9.90 1.24
C ASP A 104 3.40 -9.00 1.16
N TYR A 105 3.62 -7.69 1.07
CA TYR A 105 2.59 -6.67 1.05
C TYR A 105 2.75 -5.75 -0.15
N GLY A 106 1.61 -5.43 -0.78
CA GLY A 106 1.46 -4.34 -1.72
C GLY A 106 0.97 -3.09 -1.02
N PHE A 107 1.32 -1.93 -1.56
CA PHE A 107 0.72 -0.66 -1.17
C PHE A 107 0.36 0.18 -2.39
N SER A 108 -0.74 0.92 -2.27
CA SER A 108 -1.18 1.91 -3.25
C SER A 108 -1.52 3.20 -2.53
N ILE A 109 -0.77 4.28 -2.79
CA ILE A 109 -0.96 5.59 -2.21
C ILE A 109 -1.67 6.46 -3.24
N ASN A 110 -2.85 6.96 -2.91
CA ASN A 110 -3.62 7.82 -3.79
C ASN A 110 -3.09 9.26 -3.73
N LEU A 111 -3.00 9.93 -4.88
CA LEU A 111 -2.45 11.28 -5.01
C LEU A 111 -3.48 12.30 -5.51
N SER A 112 -4.76 11.91 -5.68
CA SER A 112 -5.81 12.76 -6.25
C SER A 112 -7.14 12.53 -5.56
N ASP A 113 -8.01 13.56 -5.54
CA ASP A 113 -9.35 13.49 -4.95
C ASP A 113 -10.46 13.72 -5.99
N GLU A 114 -10.13 14.41 -7.08
CA GLU A 114 -11.11 14.87 -8.08
C GLU A 114 -11.40 13.78 -9.13
N TYR A 115 -11.96 12.65 -8.67
CA TYR A 115 -12.45 11.59 -9.54
C TYR A 115 -13.69 10.91 -8.93
N GLU A 116 -14.46 10.19 -9.75
CA GLU A 116 -15.59 9.35 -9.33
C GLU A 116 -15.37 7.91 -9.81
N GLY A 117 -15.85 6.92 -9.05
CA GLY A 117 -15.47 5.53 -9.23
C GLY A 117 -14.02 5.29 -8.78
N GLY A 118 -13.35 4.31 -9.34
CA GLY A 118 -11.93 4.06 -9.11
C GLY A 118 -11.60 3.58 -7.69
N GLU A 119 -12.57 2.99 -6.97
CA GLU A 119 -12.34 2.35 -5.69
C GLU A 119 -11.33 1.21 -5.85
N ILE A 120 -10.33 1.16 -4.94
CA ILE A 120 -9.58 -0.08 -4.75
C ILE A 120 -10.48 -1.08 -4.05
N TYR A 121 -10.55 -2.31 -4.55
CA TYR A 121 -11.40 -3.34 -3.97
C TYR A 121 -10.65 -4.66 -3.80
N PHE A 122 -11.11 -5.43 -2.82
CA PHE A 122 -10.57 -6.74 -2.44
C PHE A 122 -11.69 -7.77 -2.44
N SER A 123 -11.45 -8.94 -3.04
CA SER A 123 -12.35 -10.08 -2.94
C SER A 123 -11.95 -10.92 -1.73
N THR A 124 -12.90 -11.15 -0.84
CA THR A 124 -12.72 -11.92 0.38
C THR A 124 -13.78 -13.03 0.44
N GLU A 125 -13.61 -13.99 1.35
CA GLU A 125 -14.59 -15.08 1.56
C GLU A 125 -15.98 -14.55 2.00
N VAL A 126 -16.02 -13.36 2.60
CA VAL A 126 -17.27 -12.74 3.05
C VAL A 126 -17.82 -11.70 2.08
N GLY A 127 -17.22 -11.56 0.90
CA GLY A 127 -17.66 -10.64 -0.15
C GLY A 127 -16.57 -9.66 -0.59
N THR A 128 -16.97 -8.70 -1.41
CA THR A 128 -16.07 -7.66 -1.93
C THR A 128 -16.08 -6.44 -1.02
N ILE A 129 -14.90 -5.99 -0.62
CA ILE A 129 -14.70 -4.78 0.16
C ILE A 129 -13.99 -3.76 -0.74
N GLY A 130 -14.63 -2.62 -0.98
CA GLY A 130 -14.07 -1.53 -1.78
C GLY A 130 -14.00 -0.21 -1.02
N ARG A 131 -13.00 0.61 -1.35
CA ARG A 131 -12.88 1.96 -0.78
C ARG A 131 -12.28 2.93 -1.80
N LYS A 132 -12.92 4.09 -1.92
CA LYS A 132 -12.32 5.25 -2.55
C LYS A 132 -11.32 5.89 -1.57
N LEU A 133 -10.06 5.97 -1.99
CA LEU A 133 -9.01 6.60 -1.20
C LEU A 133 -9.01 8.11 -1.45
N LYS A 134 -8.77 8.88 -0.40
CA LYS A 134 -8.45 10.32 -0.48
C LYS A 134 -6.98 10.51 -0.87
N ALA A 135 -6.62 11.70 -1.35
CA ALA A 135 -5.22 12.04 -1.57
C ALA A 135 -4.41 11.89 -0.26
N GLY A 136 -3.24 11.27 -0.34
CA GLY A 136 -2.40 10.92 0.80
C GLY A 136 -2.77 9.63 1.52
N GLU A 137 -3.96 9.06 1.28
CA GLU A 137 -4.31 7.75 1.86
C GLU A 137 -3.62 6.61 1.10
N ALA A 138 -3.15 5.63 1.85
CA ALA A 138 -2.58 4.39 1.37
C ALA A 138 -3.48 3.20 1.70
N ALA A 139 -3.66 2.30 0.73
CA ALA A 139 -4.10 0.93 0.97
C ALA A 139 -2.88 0.04 1.11
N ILE A 140 -2.79 -0.75 2.18
CA ILE A 140 -1.76 -1.78 2.39
C ILE A 140 -2.46 -3.13 2.51
N PHE A 141 -1.99 -4.12 1.76
CA PHE A 141 -2.66 -5.42 1.65
C PHE A 141 -1.65 -6.53 1.36
N PRO A 142 -1.93 -7.76 1.85
CA PRO A 142 -1.18 -8.95 1.42
C PRO A 142 -1.26 -9.14 -0.09
N ILE A 143 -0.13 -9.36 -0.75
CA ILE A 143 -0.10 -9.51 -2.23
C ILE A 143 -0.88 -10.73 -2.73
N ILE A 144 -1.12 -11.71 -1.87
CA ILE A 144 -1.94 -12.89 -2.18
C ILE A 144 -3.45 -12.62 -2.24
N TYR A 145 -3.90 -11.45 -1.76
CA TYR A 145 -5.32 -11.13 -1.79
C TYR A 145 -5.74 -10.68 -3.18
N PRO A 146 -6.78 -11.31 -3.77
CA PRO A 146 -7.35 -10.85 -5.03
C PRO A 146 -7.88 -9.42 -4.84
N HIS A 147 -7.41 -8.51 -5.71
CA HIS A 147 -7.75 -7.10 -5.63
C HIS A 147 -7.83 -6.46 -7.02
N GLY A 148 -8.37 -5.26 -7.07
CA GLY A 148 -8.52 -4.53 -8.32
C GLY A 148 -8.85 -3.06 -8.10
N VAL A 149 -9.09 -2.35 -9.19
CA VAL A 149 -9.56 -0.96 -9.21
C VAL A 149 -10.81 -0.88 -10.06
N GLN A 150 -11.92 -0.43 -9.49
CA GLN A 150 -13.16 -0.21 -10.22
C GLN A 150 -12.98 0.82 -11.32
N GLU A 151 -13.88 0.82 -12.28
CA GLU A 151 -13.85 1.80 -13.36
C GLU A 151 -13.97 3.23 -12.81
N VAL A 152 -13.07 4.11 -13.27
CA VAL A 152 -13.19 5.55 -13.06
C VAL A 152 -14.26 6.09 -13.99
N THR A 153 -15.32 6.67 -13.43
CA THR A 153 -16.46 7.17 -14.19
C THR A 153 -16.32 8.65 -14.55
N LYS A 154 -15.49 9.40 -13.79
CA LYS A 154 -15.20 10.82 -14.02
C LYS A 154 -13.84 11.21 -13.41
N GLY A 155 -13.17 12.21 -14.01
CA GLY A 155 -11.93 12.79 -13.52
C GLY A 155 -10.71 11.92 -13.81
N LEU A 156 -9.66 12.11 -13.00
CA LEU A 156 -8.38 11.43 -13.13
C LEU A 156 -7.90 10.94 -11.75
N ARG A 157 -7.86 9.63 -11.57
CA ARG A 157 -7.23 9.01 -10.41
C ARG A 157 -5.74 8.81 -10.69
N THR A 158 -4.89 9.36 -9.83
CA THR A 158 -3.44 9.15 -9.87
C THR A 158 -2.99 8.50 -8.57
N ASN A 159 -2.17 7.46 -8.64
CA ASN A 159 -1.57 6.83 -7.48
C ASN A 159 -0.13 6.40 -7.74
N VAL A 160 0.62 6.24 -6.67
CA VAL A 160 1.92 5.59 -6.67
C VAL A 160 1.81 4.27 -5.92
N LEU A 161 2.47 3.24 -6.43
CA LEU A 161 2.41 1.91 -5.84
C LEU A 161 3.77 1.26 -5.72
N GLY A 162 3.83 0.29 -4.84
CA GLY A 162 5.00 -0.52 -4.58
C GLY A 162 4.69 -1.69 -3.67
N TRP A 163 5.76 -2.34 -3.22
CA TRP A 163 5.69 -3.52 -2.38
C TRP A 163 6.73 -3.46 -1.28
N PHE A 164 6.50 -4.20 -0.22
CA PHE A 164 7.53 -4.42 0.79
C PHE A 164 7.53 -5.87 1.30
N SER A 165 8.72 -6.30 1.74
CA SER A 165 8.92 -7.54 2.46
C SER A 165 8.70 -7.31 3.95
N SER A 166 8.26 -8.34 4.65
CA SER A 166 7.98 -8.32 6.08
C SER A 166 8.78 -9.40 6.81
N ASN A 167 9.21 -9.12 8.02
CA ASN A 167 9.80 -10.14 8.91
C ASN A 167 8.77 -10.97 9.67
N VAL A 168 7.47 -10.65 9.51
CA VAL A 168 6.38 -11.37 10.17
C VAL A 168 5.42 -11.95 9.16
N SER A 169 4.82 -13.10 9.49
CA SER A 169 3.79 -13.71 8.66
C SER A 169 2.48 -12.91 8.67
N TYR A 170 1.54 -13.27 7.79
CA TYR A 170 0.21 -12.62 7.77
C TYR A 170 -0.55 -12.83 9.08
N GLU A 171 -0.46 -14.02 9.68
CA GLU A 171 -1.11 -14.34 10.96
C GLU A 171 -0.47 -13.52 12.09
N GLN A 172 0.85 -13.40 12.09
CA GLN A 172 1.59 -12.58 13.06
C GLN A 172 1.24 -11.10 12.91
N SER A 173 1.19 -10.59 11.68
CA SER A 173 0.74 -9.21 11.41
C SER A 173 -0.68 -8.96 11.90
N PHE A 174 -1.59 -9.93 11.73
CA PHE A 174 -2.94 -9.84 12.24
C PHE A 174 -2.97 -9.76 13.78
N MET A 175 -2.16 -10.55 14.47
CA MET A 175 -2.04 -10.50 15.93
C MET A 175 -1.44 -9.17 16.40
N LEU A 176 -0.39 -8.69 15.74
CA LEU A 176 0.24 -7.40 16.07
C LEU A 176 -0.72 -6.23 15.84
N LYS A 177 -1.54 -6.28 14.77
CA LYS A 177 -2.60 -5.30 14.51
C LYS A 177 -3.61 -5.23 15.65
N ASN A 178 -4.16 -6.36 16.06
CA ASN A 178 -5.13 -6.38 17.16
C ASN A 178 -4.52 -5.85 18.46
N LEU A 179 -3.28 -6.21 18.73
CA LEU A 179 -2.58 -5.73 19.92
C LEU A 179 -2.28 -4.23 19.85
N TYR A 180 -1.95 -3.71 18.67
CA TYR A 180 -1.80 -2.28 18.44
C TYR A 180 -3.11 -1.53 18.72
N GLU A 181 -4.23 -2.03 18.22
CA GLU A 181 -5.56 -1.43 18.45
C GLU A 181 -5.92 -1.43 19.94
N VAL A 182 -5.65 -2.52 20.67
CA VAL A 182 -5.79 -2.58 22.13
C VAL A 182 -4.92 -1.51 22.81
N ASN A 183 -3.66 -1.38 22.37
CA ASN A 183 -2.75 -0.36 22.93
C ASN A 183 -3.27 1.06 22.71
N GLN A 184 -3.86 1.36 21.55
CA GLN A 184 -4.45 2.67 21.29
C GLN A 184 -5.62 2.98 22.24
N HIS A 185 -6.47 2.00 22.55
CA HIS A 185 -7.55 2.17 23.52
C HIS A 185 -7.03 2.35 24.94
N LEU A 186 -6.02 1.59 25.34
CA LEU A 186 -5.45 1.67 26.69
C LEU A 186 -4.56 2.88 26.90
N SER A 187 -4.02 3.48 25.84
CA SER A 187 -3.10 4.63 25.89
C SER A 187 -3.74 5.93 26.40
N GLN A 188 -5.08 5.99 26.48
CA GLN A 188 -5.81 7.11 27.07
C GLN A 188 -5.48 7.30 28.57
N ASP A 189 -5.00 6.24 29.24
CA ASP A 189 -4.41 6.29 30.56
C ASP A 189 -3.04 5.59 30.53
N SER A 190 -1.98 6.34 30.34
CA SER A 190 -0.61 5.83 30.25
C SER A 190 -0.07 5.24 31.57
N THR A 191 -0.76 5.50 32.67
CA THR A 191 -0.43 4.93 34.01
C THR A 191 -1.10 3.56 34.20
N ASN A 192 -1.99 3.18 33.30
CA ASN A 192 -2.69 1.90 33.36
C ASN A 192 -1.68 0.74 33.21
N GLY A 193 -1.59 -0.08 34.24
CA GLY A 193 -0.72 -1.26 34.23
C GLY A 193 -1.04 -2.26 33.11
N ALA A 194 -2.28 -2.29 32.59
CA ALA A 194 -2.64 -3.08 31.43
C ALA A 194 -2.02 -2.53 30.15
N PHE A 195 -1.99 -1.22 29.96
CA PHE A 195 -1.31 -0.56 28.83
C PHE A 195 0.18 -0.92 28.81
N VAL A 196 0.87 -0.73 29.93
CA VAL A 196 2.32 -1.06 30.04
C VAL A 196 2.58 -2.52 29.69
N LYS A 197 1.76 -3.46 30.21
CA LYS A 197 1.89 -4.89 29.93
C LYS A 197 1.63 -5.22 28.46
N SER A 198 0.63 -4.62 27.83
CA SER A 198 0.30 -4.89 26.43
C SER A 198 1.37 -4.36 25.46
N VAL A 199 1.98 -3.19 25.77
CA VAL A 199 3.13 -2.66 25.02
C VAL A 199 4.35 -3.57 25.17
N LEU A 200 4.61 -4.09 26.37
CA LEU A 200 5.70 -5.06 26.59
C LEU A 200 5.49 -6.33 25.78
N VAL A 201 4.28 -6.87 25.74
CA VAL A 201 3.95 -8.06 24.91
C VAL A 201 4.16 -7.75 23.43
N GLN A 202 3.69 -6.61 22.93
CA GLN A 202 3.88 -6.23 21.54
C GLN A 202 5.37 -6.12 21.19
N ASN A 203 6.16 -5.45 22.01
CA ASN A 203 7.59 -5.30 21.78
C ASN A 203 8.32 -6.65 21.83
N TYR A 204 7.93 -7.54 22.74
CA TYR A 204 8.47 -8.90 22.80
C TYR A 204 8.17 -9.69 21.52
N LEU A 205 6.91 -9.68 21.07
CA LEU A 205 6.51 -10.38 19.85
C LEU A 205 7.21 -9.81 18.61
N LYS A 206 7.33 -8.49 18.47
CA LYS A 206 8.12 -7.87 17.39
C LYS A 206 9.57 -8.35 17.41
N LYS A 207 10.19 -8.40 18.58
CA LYS A 207 11.58 -8.86 18.73
C LYS A 207 11.74 -10.34 18.36
N GLU A 208 10.81 -11.20 18.76
CA GLU A 208 10.90 -12.63 18.50
C GLU A 208 10.52 -13.01 17.06
N TRP A 209 9.54 -12.34 16.49
CA TRP A 209 9.04 -12.63 15.15
C TRP A 209 9.73 -11.81 14.05
N GLY A 210 10.24 -10.62 14.36
CA GLY A 210 10.88 -9.72 13.42
C GLY A 210 12.38 -9.96 13.19
N LYS A 211 12.86 -11.20 13.45
CA LYS A 211 14.29 -11.60 13.28
C LYS A 211 14.60 -12.03 11.86
#